data_83b25378d7a31e61e439965810da9357
#
_entry.id   83b25378d7a31e61e439965810da9357
#
_cell.length_a   1.000
_cell.length_b   1.000
_cell.length_c   1.000
_cell.angle_alpha   90.00
_cell.angle_beta   90.00
_cell.angle_gamma   90.00
#
_symmetry.space_group_name_H-M   'P 1'
#
loop_
_entity.id
_entity.type
_entity.pdbx_description
1 polymer ?
#
loop_
_entity_poly.entity_id
_entity_poly.type
_entity_poly.pdbx_seq_one_letter_code
_entity_poly.pdbx_strand_id
1 'polypeptide(L)'
;MNIEQLEHVAEAAKAGSLTKAADHLHVSLSAISQSISKLEKELGVQLFIRNRQGTALTAEGILIMEKTEKVLAAIGELREEANRCSDTLAGDLKIGMIPGPINLLIDMVSAYKTDYPNVKVEIYEMGPVKIAEGILNNDLDIGLILTSHSFAVQNHELIAEKILEGKMVVGVHKQSPLAELDRISPEQLFKETLVLYNDDYIKKFAYDTLSPYGPIDILFTTNNTEAIKRAVQSGVAVTLGIDYSFRSRSPYPDHTIIPIDIEGKDKEPLNLALIRRKDKAPSRKVEEIMRRIHRELK
;
A
#
# COMPACT_ATOMS: atom_id res chain seq x y z
N MET A 1 19.34 -29.77 -1.98
CA MET A 1 18.64 -28.48 -2.05
C MET A 1 17.14 -28.73 -2.16
N ASN A 2 16.32 -28.07 -1.34
CA ASN A 2 14.86 -28.14 -1.38
C ASN A 2 14.25 -26.74 -1.21
N ILE A 3 12.93 -26.64 -1.40
CA ILE A 3 12.20 -25.35 -1.37
C ILE A 3 12.31 -24.71 0.02
N GLU A 4 12.13 -25.46 1.08
CA GLU A 4 12.22 -24.99 2.47
C GLU A 4 13.56 -24.34 2.78
N GLN A 5 14.67 -24.88 2.26
CA GLN A 5 15.99 -24.26 2.41
C GLN A 5 16.09 -22.92 1.71
N LEU A 6 15.48 -22.77 0.54
CA LEU A 6 15.43 -21.51 -0.20
C LEU A 6 14.56 -20.48 0.53
N GLU A 7 13.41 -20.89 1.07
CA GLU A 7 12.53 -20.03 1.89
C GLU A 7 13.26 -19.56 3.16
N HIS A 8 14.01 -20.43 3.84
CA HIS A 8 14.80 -20.08 5.01
C HIS A 8 15.90 -19.05 4.69
N VAL A 9 16.60 -19.21 3.56
CA VAL A 9 17.62 -18.25 3.12
C VAL A 9 16.99 -16.90 2.78
N ALA A 10 15.88 -16.89 2.05
CA ALA A 10 15.18 -15.67 1.66
C ALA A 10 14.70 -14.89 2.89
N GLU A 11 14.07 -15.58 3.84
CA GLU A 11 13.58 -14.93 5.07
C GLU A 11 14.73 -14.45 5.97
N ALA A 12 15.83 -15.20 6.07
CA ALA A 12 17.00 -14.78 6.81
C ALA A 12 17.65 -13.50 6.23
N ALA A 13 17.70 -13.39 4.90
CA ALA A 13 18.20 -12.20 4.21
C ALA A 13 17.28 -11.00 4.45
N LYS A 14 15.97 -11.19 4.33
CA LYS A 14 14.96 -10.15 4.54
C LYS A 14 14.93 -9.64 5.98
N ALA A 15 14.98 -10.53 6.95
CA ALA A 15 14.91 -10.18 8.38
C ALA A 15 16.23 -9.61 8.94
N GLY A 16 17.37 -9.82 8.26
CA GLY A 16 18.70 -9.46 8.74
C GLY A 16 19.10 -10.15 10.04
N SER A 17 18.37 -11.21 10.45
CA SER A 17 18.53 -11.93 11.70
C SER A 17 17.91 -13.30 11.62
N LEU A 18 18.70 -14.34 11.94
CA LEU A 18 18.20 -15.72 11.96
C LEU A 18 17.10 -15.93 13.03
N THR A 19 17.18 -15.21 14.16
CA THR A 19 16.17 -15.32 15.21
C THR A 19 14.82 -14.76 14.71
N LYS A 20 14.83 -13.56 14.12
CA LYS A 20 13.60 -12.97 13.55
C LYS A 20 13.03 -13.83 12.42
N ALA A 21 13.90 -14.36 11.55
CA ALA A 21 13.48 -15.26 10.47
C ALA A 21 12.85 -16.55 11.00
N ALA A 22 13.41 -17.12 12.07
CA ALA A 22 12.85 -18.31 12.73
C ALA A 22 11.46 -18.02 13.32
N ASP A 23 11.30 -16.84 13.97
CA ASP A 23 10.01 -16.41 14.52
C ASP A 23 8.96 -16.21 13.41
N HIS A 24 9.34 -15.58 12.29
CA HIS A 24 8.44 -15.34 11.14
C HIS A 24 8.00 -16.66 10.48
N LEU A 25 8.90 -17.63 10.38
CA LEU A 25 8.62 -18.94 9.77
C LEU A 25 8.06 -19.97 10.76
N HIS A 26 7.89 -19.59 12.04
CA HIS A 26 7.42 -20.47 13.11
C HIS A 26 8.26 -21.74 13.27
N VAL A 27 9.59 -21.62 13.11
CA VAL A 27 10.55 -22.70 13.29
C VAL A 27 11.56 -22.37 14.40
N SER A 28 12.32 -23.37 14.86
CA SER A 28 13.38 -23.09 15.84
C SER A 28 14.60 -22.44 15.17
N LEU A 29 15.33 -21.59 15.93
CA LEU A 29 16.60 -21.02 15.46
C LEU A 29 17.61 -22.08 15.03
N SER A 30 17.63 -23.24 15.70
CA SER A 30 18.48 -24.38 15.32
C SER A 30 18.08 -24.96 13.96
N ALA A 31 16.78 -25.06 13.67
CA ALA A 31 16.28 -25.59 12.40
C ALA A 31 16.69 -24.69 11.23
N ILE A 32 16.45 -23.39 11.32
CA ILE A 32 16.80 -22.43 10.24
C ILE A 32 18.33 -22.38 10.05
N SER A 33 19.12 -22.37 11.15
CA SER A 33 20.57 -22.37 11.07
C SER A 33 21.13 -23.63 10.40
N GLN A 34 20.60 -24.81 10.73
CA GLN A 34 21.00 -26.08 10.10
C GLN A 34 20.58 -26.15 8.63
N SER A 35 19.39 -25.66 8.31
CA SER A 35 18.86 -25.59 6.96
C SER A 35 19.77 -24.77 6.05
N ILE A 36 20.12 -23.56 6.48
CA ILE A 36 21.03 -22.67 5.75
C ILE A 36 22.41 -23.31 5.61
N SER A 37 23.00 -23.85 6.71
CA SER A 37 24.33 -24.48 6.67
C SER A 37 24.40 -25.70 5.76
N LYS A 38 23.30 -26.48 5.65
CA LYS A 38 23.20 -27.60 4.69
C LYS A 38 23.21 -27.06 3.25
N LEU A 39 22.49 -25.99 2.98
CA LEU A 39 22.45 -25.39 1.65
C LEU A 39 23.82 -24.80 1.26
N GLU A 40 24.46 -24.05 2.16
CA GLU A 40 25.82 -23.51 1.97
C GLU A 40 26.82 -24.63 1.65
N LYS A 41 26.77 -25.74 2.40
CA LYS A 41 27.62 -26.91 2.16
C LYS A 41 27.36 -27.57 0.80
N GLU A 42 26.09 -27.67 0.40
CA GLU A 42 25.71 -28.28 -0.88
C GLU A 42 26.16 -27.39 -2.07
N LEU A 43 26.00 -26.08 -1.94
CA LEU A 43 26.41 -25.10 -2.96
C LEU A 43 27.92 -24.84 -2.97
N GLY A 44 28.64 -25.20 -1.89
CA GLY A 44 30.06 -24.94 -1.73
C GLY A 44 30.42 -23.48 -1.51
N VAL A 45 29.42 -22.64 -1.12
CA VAL A 45 29.61 -21.20 -0.88
C VAL A 45 28.96 -20.80 0.43
N GLN A 46 29.55 -19.80 1.09
CA GLN A 46 28.97 -19.19 2.27
C GLN A 46 28.02 -18.08 1.85
N LEU A 47 26.77 -18.14 2.28
CA LEU A 47 25.75 -17.16 1.91
C LEU A 47 25.69 -15.99 2.89
N PHE A 48 26.00 -16.25 4.18
CA PHE A 48 25.86 -15.26 5.24
C PHE A 48 27.14 -15.03 6.04
N ILE A 49 27.38 -13.77 6.37
CA ILE A 49 28.32 -13.32 7.40
C ILE A 49 27.50 -13.12 8.69
N ARG A 50 27.91 -13.78 9.78
CA ARG A 50 27.31 -13.63 11.10
C ARG A 50 28.21 -12.75 11.96
N ASN A 51 27.66 -11.66 12.48
CA ASN A 51 28.36 -10.76 13.39
C ASN A 51 27.47 -10.36 14.58
N ARG A 52 27.99 -9.58 15.50
CA ARG A 52 27.24 -9.12 16.68
C ARG A 52 26.05 -8.19 16.34
N GLN A 53 26.00 -7.65 15.13
CA GLN A 53 24.96 -6.74 14.66
C GLN A 53 23.85 -7.46 13.90
N GLY A 54 24.03 -8.76 13.55
CA GLY A 54 23.05 -9.55 12.84
C GLY A 54 23.64 -10.49 11.79
N THR A 55 22.84 -10.76 10.77
CA THR A 55 23.18 -11.63 9.65
C THR A 55 23.11 -10.82 8.36
N ALA A 56 24.20 -10.77 7.60
CA ALA A 56 24.29 -10.06 6.31
C ALA A 56 24.71 -11.05 5.22
N LEU A 57 24.26 -10.83 3.99
CA LEU A 57 24.70 -11.63 2.84
C LEU A 57 26.17 -11.38 2.52
N THR A 58 26.89 -12.42 2.08
CA THR A 58 28.21 -12.31 1.43
C THR A 58 28.03 -11.79 0.00
N ALA A 59 29.12 -11.45 -0.70
CA ALA A 59 29.07 -11.11 -2.12
C ALA A 59 28.47 -12.25 -2.97
N GLU A 60 28.88 -13.48 -2.70
CA GLU A 60 28.33 -14.70 -3.31
C GLU A 60 26.88 -14.90 -2.88
N GLY A 61 26.57 -14.63 -1.61
CA GLY A 61 25.20 -14.71 -1.06
C GLY A 61 24.22 -13.80 -1.79
N ILE A 62 24.62 -12.59 -2.17
CA ILE A 62 23.79 -11.66 -2.97
C ILE A 62 23.44 -12.30 -4.32
N LEU A 63 24.44 -12.84 -5.03
CA LEU A 63 24.24 -13.45 -6.35
C LEU A 63 23.34 -14.69 -6.28
N ILE A 64 23.51 -15.51 -5.25
CA ILE A 64 22.68 -16.71 -5.03
C ILE A 64 21.27 -16.28 -4.62
N MET A 65 21.12 -15.21 -3.82
CA MET A 65 19.82 -14.70 -3.40
C MET A 65 18.97 -14.27 -4.59
N GLU A 66 19.53 -13.55 -5.56
CA GLU A 66 18.83 -13.19 -6.80
C GLU A 66 18.28 -14.41 -7.56
N LYS A 67 19.01 -15.53 -7.57
CA LYS A 67 18.55 -16.78 -8.19
C LYS A 67 17.50 -17.49 -7.33
N THR A 68 17.68 -17.45 -6.01
CA THR A 68 16.73 -18.01 -5.04
C THR A 68 15.36 -17.36 -5.17
N GLU A 69 15.31 -16.03 -5.24
CA GLU A 69 14.06 -15.27 -5.46
C GLU A 69 13.36 -15.67 -6.75
N LYS A 70 14.10 -15.85 -7.85
CA LYS A 70 13.53 -16.31 -9.12
C LYS A 70 12.95 -17.72 -9.04
N VAL A 71 13.61 -18.63 -8.33
CA VAL A 71 13.11 -20.00 -8.12
C VAL A 71 11.85 -19.97 -7.27
N LEU A 72 11.84 -19.22 -6.16
CA LEU A 72 10.67 -19.09 -5.31
C LEU A 72 9.49 -18.43 -6.05
N ALA A 73 9.76 -17.44 -6.88
CA ALA A 73 8.74 -16.84 -7.75
C ALA A 73 8.16 -17.86 -8.73
N ALA A 74 8.99 -18.66 -9.40
CA ALA A 74 8.54 -19.70 -10.33
C ALA A 74 7.72 -20.79 -9.63
N ILE A 75 8.06 -21.15 -8.38
CA ILE A 75 7.24 -22.06 -7.56
C ILE A 75 5.88 -21.43 -7.22
N GLY A 76 5.86 -20.12 -6.93
CA GLY A 76 4.63 -19.36 -6.76
C GLY A 76 3.75 -19.42 -8.01
N GLU A 77 4.32 -19.18 -9.18
CA GLU A 77 3.62 -19.27 -10.47
C GLU A 77 3.07 -20.68 -10.75
N LEU A 78 3.84 -21.72 -10.45
CA LEU A 78 3.37 -23.12 -10.56
C LEU A 78 2.15 -23.36 -9.66
N ARG A 79 2.19 -22.92 -8.40
CA ARG A 79 1.06 -23.03 -7.47
C ARG A 79 -0.16 -22.24 -7.97
N GLU A 80 0.05 -21.05 -8.52
CA GLU A 80 -1.02 -20.23 -9.11
C GLU A 80 -1.65 -20.93 -10.33
N GLU A 81 -0.85 -21.53 -11.19
CA GLU A 81 -1.36 -22.26 -12.36
C GLU A 81 -2.15 -23.50 -11.95
N ALA A 82 -1.66 -24.24 -10.94
CA ALA A 82 -2.42 -25.36 -10.37
C ALA A 82 -3.77 -24.89 -9.78
N ASN A 83 -3.79 -23.73 -9.11
CA ASN A 83 -5.02 -23.13 -8.59
C ASN A 83 -5.96 -22.64 -9.71
N ARG A 84 -5.44 -22.25 -10.90
CA ARG A 84 -6.27 -21.94 -12.08
C ARG A 84 -7.01 -23.16 -12.61
N CYS A 85 -6.40 -24.33 -12.49
CA CYS A 85 -7.03 -25.61 -12.87
C CYS A 85 -8.06 -26.10 -11.84
N SER A 86 -8.13 -25.48 -10.66
CA SER A 86 -9.09 -25.81 -9.60
C SER A 86 -10.32 -24.90 -9.68
N ASP A 87 -11.51 -25.46 -9.49
CA ASP A 87 -12.75 -24.67 -9.43
C ASP A 87 -12.85 -23.82 -8.16
N THR A 88 -12.05 -24.08 -7.14
CA THR A 88 -12.05 -23.39 -5.86
C THR A 88 -10.90 -22.39 -5.77
N LEU A 89 -11.22 -21.08 -5.64
CA LEU A 89 -10.22 -20.07 -5.33
C LEU A 89 -9.75 -20.22 -3.88
N ALA A 90 -8.44 -20.36 -3.69
CA ALA A 90 -7.81 -20.50 -2.37
C ALA A 90 -6.43 -19.82 -2.34
N GLY A 91 -5.88 -19.69 -1.12
CA GLY A 91 -4.56 -19.10 -0.87
C GLY A 91 -4.61 -17.64 -0.45
N ASP A 92 -3.44 -17.00 -0.34
CA ASP A 92 -3.32 -15.63 0.15
C ASP A 92 -3.51 -14.63 -0.99
N LEU A 93 -4.20 -13.52 -0.69
CA LEU A 93 -4.35 -12.34 -1.53
C LEU A 93 -3.86 -11.14 -0.74
N LYS A 94 -2.73 -10.57 -1.14
CA LYS A 94 -2.05 -9.46 -0.47
C LYS A 94 -2.22 -8.17 -1.25
N ILE A 95 -2.88 -7.20 -0.65
CA ILE A 95 -3.23 -5.91 -1.25
C ILE A 95 -2.50 -4.80 -0.51
N GLY A 96 -1.63 -4.07 -1.21
CA GLY A 96 -1.08 -2.82 -0.70
C GLY A 96 -2.01 -1.66 -1.01
N MET A 97 -2.19 -0.73 -0.09
CA MET A 97 -3.00 0.45 -0.38
C MET A 97 -2.53 1.68 0.39
N ILE A 98 -2.73 2.84 -0.22
CA ILE A 98 -2.58 4.11 0.47
C ILE A 98 -3.77 4.33 1.43
N PRO A 99 -3.58 5.11 2.49
CA PRO A 99 -4.68 5.54 3.35
C PRO A 99 -5.76 6.32 2.56
N GLY A 100 -6.96 6.34 3.10
CA GLY A 100 -8.09 7.08 2.55
C GLY A 100 -9.08 6.21 1.77
N PRO A 101 -8.71 5.52 0.69
CA PRO A 101 -9.66 4.67 -0.04
C PRO A 101 -9.99 3.33 0.65
N ILE A 102 -9.47 3.05 1.85
CA ILE A 102 -9.71 1.79 2.55
C ILE A 102 -11.20 1.49 2.75
N ASN A 103 -11.99 2.51 3.07
CA ASN A 103 -13.43 2.36 3.26
C ASN A 103 -14.16 1.93 1.97
N LEU A 104 -13.63 2.30 0.80
CA LEU A 104 -14.15 1.86 -0.49
C LEU A 104 -13.85 0.38 -0.75
N LEU A 105 -12.78 -0.14 -0.18
CA LEU A 105 -12.32 -1.52 -0.42
C LEU A 105 -12.93 -2.52 0.56
N ILE A 106 -13.25 -2.12 1.80
CA ILE A 106 -13.72 -3.04 2.85
C ILE A 106 -15.00 -3.78 2.43
N ASP A 107 -15.99 -3.07 1.88
CA ASP A 107 -17.24 -3.69 1.46
C ASP A 107 -17.02 -4.71 0.33
N MET A 108 -16.14 -4.37 -0.62
CA MET A 108 -15.77 -5.26 -1.72
C MET A 108 -15.02 -6.50 -1.24
N VAL A 109 -14.08 -6.33 -0.30
CA VAL A 109 -13.31 -7.44 0.30
C VAL A 109 -14.24 -8.33 1.12
N SER A 110 -15.18 -7.74 1.85
CA SER A 110 -16.20 -8.50 2.62
C SER A 110 -17.06 -9.38 1.71
N ALA A 111 -17.58 -8.80 0.62
CA ALA A 111 -18.34 -9.56 -0.39
C ALA A 111 -17.46 -10.61 -1.09
N TYR A 112 -16.21 -10.26 -1.41
CA TYR A 112 -15.25 -11.19 -2.00
C TYR A 112 -14.98 -12.39 -1.09
N LYS A 113 -14.80 -12.15 0.21
CA LYS A 113 -14.56 -13.22 1.20
C LYS A 113 -15.77 -14.13 1.40
N THR A 114 -16.99 -13.60 1.24
CA THR A 114 -18.22 -14.40 1.29
C THR A 114 -18.26 -15.39 0.13
N ASP A 115 -17.92 -14.96 -1.08
CA ASP A 115 -17.93 -15.82 -2.27
C ASP A 115 -16.73 -16.77 -2.34
N TYR A 116 -15.58 -16.36 -1.77
CA TYR A 116 -14.34 -17.13 -1.80
C TYR A 116 -13.77 -17.33 -0.39
N PRO A 117 -14.43 -18.15 0.46
CA PRO A 117 -14.07 -18.32 1.87
C PRO A 117 -12.65 -18.87 2.09
N ASN A 118 -12.10 -19.59 1.12
CA ASN A 118 -10.78 -20.20 1.19
C ASN A 118 -9.64 -19.23 0.79
N VAL A 119 -9.96 -18.01 0.35
CA VAL A 119 -8.93 -16.99 0.10
C VAL A 119 -8.71 -16.19 1.38
N LYS A 120 -7.48 -16.15 1.87
CA LYS A 120 -7.06 -15.28 2.97
C LYS A 120 -6.69 -13.91 2.37
N VAL A 121 -7.42 -12.86 2.70
CA VAL A 121 -7.13 -11.49 2.24
C VAL A 121 -6.35 -10.76 3.32
N GLU A 122 -5.23 -10.16 2.93
CA GLU A 122 -4.40 -9.30 3.77
C GLU A 122 -4.29 -7.92 3.10
N ILE A 123 -4.56 -6.87 3.88
CA ILE A 123 -4.47 -5.48 3.41
C ILE A 123 -3.37 -4.78 4.19
N TYR A 124 -2.43 -4.18 3.46
CA TYR A 124 -1.29 -3.44 4.01
C TYR A 124 -1.41 -1.97 3.66
N GLU A 125 -1.63 -1.14 4.68
CA GLU A 125 -1.64 0.31 4.53
C GLU A 125 -0.21 0.85 4.56
N MET A 126 0.25 1.44 3.45
CA MET A 126 1.60 1.97 3.33
C MET A 126 1.70 3.03 2.22
N GLY A 127 2.84 3.74 2.16
CA GLY A 127 3.08 4.74 1.13
C GLY A 127 3.28 4.14 -0.28
N PRO A 128 3.05 4.92 -1.36
CA PRO A 128 3.04 4.43 -2.74
C PRO A 128 4.36 3.80 -3.19
N VAL A 129 5.50 4.30 -2.72
CA VAL A 129 6.83 3.74 -3.04
C VAL A 129 6.95 2.32 -2.49
N LYS A 130 6.58 2.11 -1.21
CA LYS A 130 6.64 0.79 -0.58
C LYS A 130 5.66 -0.20 -1.21
N ILE A 131 4.49 0.28 -1.68
CA ILE A 131 3.54 -0.56 -2.42
C ILE A 131 4.17 -1.02 -3.74
N ALA A 132 4.77 -0.10 -4.50
CA ALA A 132 5.44 -0.42 -5.75
C ALA A 132 6.58 -1.44 -5.55
N GLU A 133 7.44 -1.22 -4.56
CA GLU A 133 8.51 -2.14 -4.18
C GLU A 133 7.97 -3.52 -3.77
N GLY A 134 6.91 -3.55 -2.95
CA GLY A 134 6.28 -4.80 -2.51
C GLY A 134 5.70 -5.62 -3.66
N ILE A 135 5.16 -4.95 -4.70
CA ILE A 135 4.68 -5.63 -5.91
C ILE A 135 5.85 -6.17 -6.74
N LEU A 136 6.91 -5.37 -6.93
CA LEU A 136 8.10 -5.79 -7.67
C LEU A 136 8.79 -6.99 -7.00
N ASN A 137 8.81 -7.01 -5.68
CA ASN A 137 9.39 -8.09 -4.88
C ASN A 137 8.44 -9.30 -4.67
N ASN A 138 7.24 -9.29 -5.25
CA ASN A 138 6.18 -10.30 -5.03
C ASN A 138 5.72 -10.43 -3.55
N ASP A 139 5.96 -9.43 -2.71
CA ASP A 139 5.41 -9.35 -1.35
C ASP A 139 3.93 -8.97 -1.36
N LEU A 140 3.48 -8.28 -2.43
CA LEU A 140 2.11 -7.88 -2.69
C LEU A 140 1.65 -8.37 -4.06
N ASP A 141 0.38 -8.74 -4.17
CA ASP A 141 -0.23 -9.16 -5.43
C ASP A 141 -0.67 -7.96 -6.29
N ILE A 142 -1.26 -6.95 -5.65
CA ILE A 142 -1.74 -5.70 -6.27
C ILE A 142 -1.57 -4.53 -5.31
N GLY A 143 -1.65 -3.33 -5.85
CA GLY A 143 -1.63 -2.10 -5.07
C GLY A 143 -2.67 -1.09 -5.51
N LEU A 144 -3.16 -0.30 -4.58
CA LEU A 144 -4.01 0.86 -4.83
C LEU A 144 -3.25 2.12 -4.41
N ILE A 145 -2.92 2.95 -5.38
CA ILE A 145 -2.11 4.16 -5.16
C ILE A 145 -2.72 5.37 -5.87
N LEU A 146 -2.30 6.55 -5.43
CA LEU A 146 -2.52 7.76 -6.21
C LEU A 146 -1.49 7.84 -7.33
N THR A 147 -1.96 8.12 -8.53
CA THR A 147 -1.10 8.36 -9.67
C THR A 147 -1.38 9.72 -10.30
N SER A 148 -0.32 10.44 -10.64
CA SER A 148 -0.33 11.51 -11.62
C SER A 148 0.07 10.92 -12.99
N HIS A 149 -0.06 11.71 -14.05
CA HIS A 149 0.38 11.33 -15.40
C HIS A 149 1.84 10.86 -15.49
N SER A 150 2.70 11.30 -14.56
CA SER A 150 4.12 10.95 -14.52
C SER A 150 4.42 9.55 -13.96
N PHE A 151 3.52 8.93 -13.21
CA PHE A 151 3.79 7.63 -12.58
C PHE A 151 4.07 6.50 -13.58
N ALA A 152 3.27 6.42 -14.64
CA ALA A 152 3.41 5.39 -15.69
C ALA A 152 4.72 5.52 -16.48
N VAL A 153 5.28 6.74 -16.56
CA VAL A 153 6.55 7.02 -17.24
C VAL A 153 7.74 6.58 -16.39
N GLN A 154 7.63 6.61 -15.07
CA GLN A 154 8.71 6.31 -14.14
C GLN A 154 8.85 4.82 -13.80
N ASN A 155 7.80 4.02 -13.97
CA ASN A 155 7.76 2.61 -13.55
C ASN A 155 7.42 1.68 -14.71
N HIS A 156 8.41 1.39 -15.56
CA HIS A 156 8.24 0.56 -16.76
C HIS A 156 7.83 -0.90 -16.48
N GLU A 157 8.08 -1.40 -15.26
CA GLU A 157 7.79 -2.79 -14.85
C GLU A 157 6.39 -2.95 -14.24
N LEU A 158 5.70 -1.83 -13.96
CA LEU A 158 4.35 -1.82 -13.42
C LEU A 158 3.33 -1.38 -14.47
N ILE A 159 2.13 -1.93 -14.37
CA ILE A 159 0.94 -1.44 -15.06
C ILE A 159 0.10 -0.70 -14.01
N ALA A 160 -0.36 0.50 -14.37
CA ALA A 160 -1.31 1.28 -13.59
C ALA A 160 -2.63 1.41 -14.35
N GLU A 161 -3.71 0.91 -13.78
CA GLU A 161 -5.07 0.99 -14.31
C GLU A 161 -5.86 2.00 -13.50
N LYS A 162 -6.34 3.08 -14.13
CA LYS A 162 -7.17 4.09 -13.47
C LYS A 162 -8.49 3.46 -13.01
N ILE A 163 -8.79 3.60 -11.73
CA ILE A 163 -10.02 3.12 -11.11
C ILE A 163 -10.99 4.27 -10.87
N LEU A 164 -10.52 5.36 -10.28
CA LEU A 164 -11.33 6.49 -9.89
C LEU A 164 -10.56 7.79 -10.11
N GLU A 165 -11.25 8.81 -10.57
CA GLU A 165 -10.72 10.16 -10.63
C GLU A 165 -11.16 10.93 -9.40
N GLY A 166 -10.24 11.67 -8.80
CA GLY A 166 -10.48 12.53 -7.68
C GLY A 166 -9.74 13.84 -7.81
N LYS A 167 -9.97 14.72 -6.86
CA LYS A 167 -9.31 16.02 -6.74
C LYS A 167 -8.98 16.31 -5.28
N MET A 168 -7.99 17.17 -5.05
CA MET A 168 -7.72 17.66 -3.69
C MET A 168 -8.83 18.59 -3.24
N VAL A 169 -9.29 18.39 -2.00
CA VAL A 169 -10.30 19.19 -1.32
C VAL A 169 -9.88 19.50 0.11
N VAL A 170 -10.57 20.44 0.72
CA VAL A 170 -10.47 20.72 2.16
C VAL A 170 -11.58 20.00 2.88
N GLY A 171 -11.25 19.21 3.89
CA GLY A 171 -12.22 18.62 4.79
C GLY A 171 -12.43 19.53 6.01
N VAL A 172 -13.66 19.99 6.20
CA VAL A 172 -14.05 20.87 7.32
C VAL A 172 -15.15 20.24 8.15
N HIS A 173 -15.27 20.63 9.41
CA HIS A 173 -16.41 20.23 10.23
C HIS A 173 -17.72 20.82 9.67
N LYS A 174 -18.80 20.04 9.64
CA LYS A 174 -20.10 20.45 9.07
C LYS A 174 -20.73 21.70 9.70
N GLN A 175 -20.33 22.05 10.92
CA GLN A 175 -20.77 23.26 11.63
C GLN A 175 -19.78 24.42 11.45
N SER A 176 -18.67 24.23 10.73
CA SER A 176 -17.76 25.34 10.40
C SER A 176 -18.48 26.31 9.46
N PRO A 177 -18.24 27.63 9.62
CA PRO A 177 -18.70 28.61 8.63
C PRO A 177 -18.21 28.31 7.21
N LEU A 178 -17.08 27.62 7.07
CA LEU A 178 -16.54 27.21 5.78
C LEU A 178 -17.41 26.15 5.09
N ALA A 179 -18.20 25.39 5.84
CA ALA A 179 -19.07 24.34 5.28
C ALA A 179 -20.21 24.88 4.40
N GLU A 180 -20.48 26.17 4.49
CA GLU A 180 -21.46 26.87 3.64
C GLU A 180 -20.90 27.31 2.29
N LEU A 181 -19.56 27.18 2.10
CA LEU A 181 -18.88 27.55 0.86
C LEU A 181 -18.89 26.38 -0.13
N ASP A 182 -19.20 26.65 -1.38
CA ASP A 182 -18.99 25.69 -2.48
C ASP A 182 -17.48 25.52 -2.78
N ARG A 183 -16.71 26.62 -2.62
CA ARG A 183 -15.27 26.66 -2.88
C ARG A 183 -14.58 27.56 -1.86
N ILE A 184 -13.34 27.22 -1.53
CA ILE A 184 -12.48 28.03 -0.67
C ILE A 184 -11.27 28.52 -1.48
N SER A 185 -10.95 29.82 -1.35
CA SER A 185 -9.72 30.34 -1.95
C SER A 185 -8.49 29.91 -1.13
N PRO A 186 -7.31 29.79 -1.76
CA PRO A 186 -6.07 29.54 -1.03
C PRO A 186 -5.78 30.56 0.07
N GLU A 187 -6.15 31.84 -0.11
CA GLU A 187 -5.98 32.87 0.91
C GLU A 187 -6.90 32.65 2.12
N GLN A 188 -8.14 32.20 1.92
CA GLN A 188 -9.04 31.83 3.01
C GLN A 188 -8.53 30.60 3.76
N LEU A 189 -8.10 29.56 2.99
CA LEU A 189 -7.54 28.34 3.56
C LEU A 189 -6.27 28.59 4.36
N PHE A 190 -5.43 29.55 3.94
CA PHE A 190 -4.21 29.93 4.65
C PHE A 190 -4.48 30.44 6.07
N LYS A 191 -5.67 30.97 6.36
CA LYS A 191 -6.06 31.47 7.70
C LYS A 191 -6.47 30.38 8.66
N GLU A 192 -6.58 29.14 8.18
CA GLU A 192 -7.00 27.99 8.96
C GLU A 192 -5.80 27.21 9.49
N THR A 193 -5.97 26.61 10.68
CA THR A 193 -5.02 25.63 11.22
C THR A 193 -5.22 24.30 10.50
N LEU A 194 -4.13 23.70 10.00
CA LEU A 194 -4.16 22.43 9.26
C LEU A 194 -3.78 21.25 10.14
N VAL A 195 -4.45 20.14 9.95
CA VAL A 195 -3.96 18.80 10.32
C VAL A 195 -3.80 17.97 9.05
N LEU A 196 -2.62 17.37 8.86
CA LEU A 196 -2.31 16.71 7.59
C LEU A 196 -1.96 15.23 7.79
N TYR A 197 -2.39 14.42 6.85
CA TYR A 197 -1.82 13.08 6.72
C TYR A 197 -0.34 13.18 6.35
N ASN A 198 0.52 12.36 6.95
CA ASN A 198 1.97 12.36 6.75
C ASN A 198 2.33 11.70 5.40
N ASP A 199 1.89 12.28 4.31
CA ASP A 199 2.14 11.90 2.93
C ASP A 199 2.84 13.05 2.21
N ASP A 200 3.85 12.74 1.41
CA ASP A 200 4.67 13.75 0.75
C ASP A 200 3.90 14.53 -0.31
N TYR A 201 2.92 13.90 -0.98
CA TYR A 201 2.09 14.58 -1.95
C TYR A 201 1.16 15.59 -1.26
N ILE A 202 0.49 15.20 -0.16
CA ILE A 202 -0.41 16.09 0.60
C ILE A 202 0.37 17.26 1.19
N LYS A 203 1.54 17.00 1.79
CA LYS A 203 2.42 18.05 2.33
C LYS A 203 2.91 19.00 1.23
N LYS A 204 3.35 18.46 0.10
CA LYS A 204 3.77 19.27 -1.04
C LYS A 204 2.64 20.11 -1.57
N PHE A 205 1.44 19.55 -1.73
CA PHE A 205 0.25 20.28 -2.18
C PHE A 205 -0.09 21.44 -1.22
N ALA A 206 -0.08 21.18 0.10
CA ALA A 206 -0.30 22.21 1.10
C ALA A 206 0.73 23.34 0.96
N TYR A 207 2.02 22.98 0.85
CA TYR A 207 3.10 23.93 0.71
C TYR A 207 2.98 24.74 -0.59
N ASP A 208 2.85 24.10 -1.74
CA ASP A 208 2.74 24.75 -3.06
C ASP A 208 1.51 25.67 -3.16
N THR A 209 0.46 25.37 -2.37
CA THR A 209 -0.79 26.14 -2.40
C THR A 209 -0.76 27.33 -1.44
N LEU A 210 -0.18 27.18 -0.24
CA LEU A 210 -0.35 28.12 0.85
C LEU A 210 0.92 28.92 1.18
N SER A 211 2.13 28.40 0.87
CA SER A 211 3.38 29.13 1.17
C SER A 211 3.51 30.53 0.54
N PRO A 212 2.86 30.85 -0.61
CA PRO A 212 2.87 32.21 -1.14
C PRO A 212 2.24 33.26 -0.20
N TYR A 213 1.41 32.82 0.75
CA TYR A 213 0.74 33.71 1.71
C TYR A 213 1.49 33.87 3.03
N GLY A 214 2.48 32.99 3.31
CA GLY A 214 3.29 33.04 4.52
C GLY A 214 3.54 31.66 5.14
N PRO A 215 3.96 31.61 6.43
CA PRO A 215 4.15 30.35 7.16
C PRO A 215 2.81 29.67 7.40
N ILE A 216 2.75 28.38 7.08
CA ILE A 216 1.52 27.57 7.21
C ILE A 216 1.37 27.13 8.67
N ASP A 217 0.20 27.33 9.24
CA ASP A 217 -0.14 26.84 10.58
C ASP A 217 -0.54 25.37 10.53
N ILE A 218 0.35 24.48 10.99
CA ILE A 218 0.13 23.03 11.03
C ILE A 218 0.09 22.58 12.50
N LEU A 219 -1.09 22.15 12.96
CA LEU A 219 -1.28 21.63 14.32
C LEU A 219 -0.42 20.37 14.54
N PHE A 220 -0.50 19.41 13.64
CA PHE A 220 0.36 18.23 13.57
C PHE A 220 0.23 17.50 12.22
N THR A 221 1.18 16.60 11.96
CA THR A 221 1.11 15.60 10.89
C THR A 221 1.07 14.20 11.49
N THR A 222 0.30 13.27 10.90
CA THR A 222 0.14 11.91 11.43
C THR A 222 -0.20 10.91 10.33
N ASN A 223 0.13 9.63 10.57
CA ASN A 223 -0.32 8.50 9.75
C ASN A 223 -1.65 7.90 10.25
N ASN A 224 -2.25 8.49 11.27
CA ASN A 224 -3.51 8.01 11.85
C ASN A 224 -4.68 8.87 11.37
N THR A 225 -5.47 8.33 10.43
CA THR A 225 -6.64 9.01 9.85
C THR A 225 -7.72 9.33 10.89
N GLU A 226 -7.86 8.50 11.92
CA GLU A 226 -8.82 8.77 13.01
C GLU A 226 -8.41 9.98 13.86
N ALA A 227 -7.11 10.18 14.08
CA ALA A 227 -6.60 11.38 14.77
C ALA A 227 -6.90 12.66 13.97
N ILE A 228 -6.73 12.62 12.64
CA ILE A 228 -7.10 13.72 11.75
C ILE A 228 -8.60 14.00 11.84
N LYS A 229 -9.42 12.95 11.72
CA LYS A 229 -10.87 13.03 11.81
C LYS A 229 -11.32 13.70 13.11
N ARG A 230 -10.78 13.29 14.23
CA ARG A 230 -11.09 13.87 15.55
C ARG A 230 -10.70 15.34 15.67
N ALA A 231 -9.52 15.73 15.14
CA ALA A 231 -9.10 17.14 15.14
C ALA A 231 -10.05 18.02 14.32
N VAL A 232 -10.51 17.55 13.17
CA VAL A 232 -11.48 18.27 12.34
C VAL A 232 -12.87 18.28 13.00
N GLN A 233 -13.31 17.17 13.58
CA GLN A 233 -14.60 17.08 14.27
C GLN A 233 -14.68 17.98 15.51
N SER A 234 -13.56 18.20 16.20
CA SER A 234 -13.51 19.14 17.33
C SER A 234 -13.49 20.62 16.90
N GLY A 235 -13.41 20.90 15.59
CA GLY A 235 -13.38 22.25 15.06
C GLY A 235 -12.08 23.00 15.27
N VAL A 236 -10.99 22.33 15.70
CA VAL A 236 -9.70 22.97 15.95
C VAL A 236 -8.82 23.07 14.71
N ALA A 237 -9.12 22.32 13.67
CA ALA A 237 -8.34 22.31 12.43
C ALA A 237 -9.19 21.89 11.24
N VAL A 238 -8.68 22.16 10.04
CA VAL A 238 -9.17 21.61 8.77
C VAL A 238 -8.13 20.63 8.20
N THR A 239 -8.50 19.81 7.24
CA THR A 239 -7.56 18.85 6.62
C THR A 239 -7.59 18.94 5.11
N LEU A 240 -6.51 18.52 4.46
CA LEU A 240 -6.44 18.30 3.03
C LEU A 240 -6.56 16.79 2.73
N GLY A 241 -7.30 16.47 1.70
CA GLY A 241 -7.45 15.10 1.24
C GLY A 241 -8.10 15.02 -0.13
N ILE A 242 -8.27 13.81 -0.61
CA ILE A 242 -8.92 13.60 -1.91
C ILE A 242 -10.43 13.47 -1.69
N ASP A 243 -11.23 14.03 -2.57
CA ASP A 243 -12.68 14.13 -2.43
C ASP A 243 -13.36 12.78 -2.11
N TYR A 244 -12.91 11.68 -2.74
CA TYR A 244 -13.49 10.36 -2.47
C TYR A 244 -13.14 9.80 -1.08
N SER A 245 -12.10 10.31 -0.40
CA SER A 245 -11.78 9.91 0.99
C SER A 245 -12.82 10.41 2.00
N PHE A 246 -13.61 11.42 1.63
CA PHE A 246 -14.69 11.98 2.42
C PHE A 246 -16.06 11.43 2.03
N ARG A 247 -16.17 10.63 0.96
CA ARG A 247 -17.40 9.96 0.54
C ARG A 247 -17.57 8.70 1.37
N SER A 248 -18.55 8.67 2.24
CA SER A 248 -18.91 7.46 2.98
C SER A 248 -19.92 6.63 2.17
N ARG A 249 -19.57 5.38 1.88
CA ARG A 249 -20.52 4.34 1.44
C ARG A 249 -21.04 3.49 2.60
N SER A 250 -20.63 3.79 3.84
CA SER A 250 -21.11 3.11 5.03
C SER A 250 -22.62 3.34 5.21
N PRO A 251 -23.41 2.33 5.62
CA PRO A 251 -24.82 2.52 6.01
C PRO A 251 -24.96 3.49 7.20
N TYR A 252 -23.86 3.81 7.88
CA TYR A 252 -23.79 4.85 8.92
C TYR A 252 -22.73 5.91 8.54
N PRO A 253 -23.00 6.75 7.51
CA PRO A 253 -22.05 7.76 7.08
C PRO A 253 -21.85 8.78 8.19
N ASP A 254 -20.60 8.94 8.60
CA ASP A 254 -20.21 10.01 9.51
C ASP A 254 -20.07 11.31 8.68
N HIS A 255 -21.19 11.97 8.42
CA HIS A 255 -21.24 13.23 7.67
C HIS A 255 -20.78 14.44 8.49
N THR A 256 -19.88 14.25 9.44
CA THR A 256 -19.38 15.35 10.27
C THR A 256 -18.30 16.18 9.57
N ILE A 257 -17.63 15.61 8.59
CA ILE A 257 -16.61 16.32 7.77
C ILE A 257 -17.15 16.46 6.35
N ILE A 258 -17.17 17.71 5.87
CA ILE A 258 -17.65 18.08 4.53
C ILE A 258 -16.46 18.46 3.67
N PRO A 259 -16.31 17.89 2.46
CA PRO A 259 -15.29 18.30 1.51
C PRO A 259 -15.71 19.58 0.79
N ILE A 260 -14.77 20.54 0.67
CA ILE A 260 -14.93 21.79 -0.04
C ILE A 260 -13.87 21.90 -1.12
N ASP A 261 -14.25 22.33 -2.31
CA ASP A 261 -13.35 22.51 -3.44
C ASP A 261 -12.38 23.67 -3.19
N ILE A 262 -11.14 23.54 -3.68
CA ILE A 262 -10.12 24.60 -3.60
C ILE A 262 -10.07 25.33 -4.94
N GLU A 263 -10.23 26.65 -4.92
CA GLU A 263 -10.20 27.48 -6.14
C GLU A 263 -8.86 27.34 -6.89
N GLY A 264 -8.95 27.21 -8.21
CA GLY A 264 -7.79 27.15 -9.10
C GLY A 264 -7.02 25.82 -9.07
N LYS A 265 -7.48 24.81 -8.30
CA LYS A 265 -6.85 23.50 -8.16
C LYS A 265 -7.61 22.35 -8.86
N ASP A 266 -8.63 22.66 -9.64
CA ASP A 266 -9.45 21.67 -10.37
C ASP A 266 -8.72 20.99 -11.55
N LYS A 267 -7.52 21.47 -11.93
CA LYS A 267 -6.88 21.14 -13.20
C LYS A 267 -5.95 19.94 -13.18
N GLU A 268 -5.64 19.40 -12.02
CA GLU A 268 -4.78 18.22 -11.89
C GLU A 268 -5.57 17.05 -11.31
N PRO A 269 -6.19 16.21 -12.18
CA PRO A 269 -6.91 15.05 -11.69
C PRO A 269 -5.96 14.08 -10.99
N LEU A 270 -6.33 13.69 -9.79
CA LEU A 270 -5.66 12.65 -9.03
C LEU A 270 -6.36 11.32 -9.27
N ASN A 271 -5.67 10.40 -9.90
CA ASN A 271 -6.26 9.11 -10.17
C ASN A 271 -5.92 8.12 -9.04
N LEU A 272 -6.94 7.52 -8.45
CA LEU A 272 -6.76 6.25 -7.77
C LEU A 272 -6.53 5.20 -8.84
N ALA A 273 -5.39 4.55 -8.80
CA ALA A 273 -5.02 3.52 -9.76
C ALA A 273 -4.71 2.21 -9.05
N LEU A 274 -5.11 1.12 -9.69
CA LEU A 274 -4.68 -0.21 -9.37
C LEU A 274 -3.36 -0.47 -10.09
N ILE A 275 -2.34 -0.88 -9.35
CA ILE A 275 -1.03 -1.23 -9.89
C ILE A 275 -0.73 -2.71 -9.70
N ARG A 276 -0.05 -3.29 -10.67
CA ARG A 276 0.44 -4.67 -10.68
C ARG A 276 1.69 -4.83 -11.54
N ARG A 277 2.36 -5.94 -11.43
CA ARG A 277 3.48 -6.26 -12.34
C ARG A 277 3.01 -6.37 -13.79
N LYS A 278 3.84 -5.88 -14.71
CA LYS A 278 3.58 -5.92 -16.15
C LYS A 278 3.91 -7.29 -16.75
N ASP A 279 4.98 -7.90 -16.30
CA ASP A 279 5.53 -9.15 -16.80
C ASP A 279 4.81 -10.39 -16.27
N LYS A 280 3.85 -10.20 -15.34
CA LYS A 280 3.10 -11.30 -14.70
C LYS A 280 1.60 -11.16 -14.99
N ALA A 281 1.00 -12.22 -15.53
CA ALA A 281 -0.46 -12.31 -15.62
C ALA A 281 -1.05 -12.40 -14.20
N PRO A 282 -2.13 -11.68 -13.90
CA PRO A 282 -2.78 -11.77 -12.61
C PRO A 282 -3.33 -13.18 -12.37
N SER A 283 -3.23 -13.67 -11.15
CA SER A 283 -3.87 -14.92 -10.76
C SER A 283 -5.40 -14.77 -10.75
N ARG A 284 -6.14 -15.87 -10.84
CA ARG A 284 -7.61 -15.86 -10.84
C ARG A 284 -8.21 -15.13 -9.64
N LYS A 285 -7.61 -15.27 -8.45
CA LYS A 285 -8.01 -14.54 -7.23
C LYS A 285 -7.83 -13.02 -7.38
N VAL A 286 -6.73 -12.61 -8.03
CA VAL A 286 -6.43 -11.20 -8.31
C VAL A 286 -7.35 -10.66 -9.40
N GLU A 287 -7.59 -11.39 -10.48
CA GLU A 287 -8.54 -10.99 -11.54
C GLU A 287 -9.93 -10.75 -10.99
N GLU A 288 -10.39 -11.61 -10.09
CA GLU A 288 -11.73 -11.50 -9.52
C GLU A 288 -11.88 -10.28 -8.62
N ILE A 289 -10.90 -10.00 -7.74
CA ILE A 289 -10.95 -8.79 -6.90
C ILE A 289 -10.81 -7.52 -7.76
N MET A 290 -9.96 -7.53 -8.78
CA MET A 290 -9.83 -6.42 -9.73
C MET A 290 -11.15 -6.14 -10.46
N ARG A 291 -11.84 -7.19 -10.94
CA ARG A 291 -13.15 -7.07 -11.60
C ARG A 291 -14.18 -6.42 -10.67
N ARG A 292 -14.18 -6.78 -9.39
CA ARG A 292 -15.09 -6.19 -8.39
C ARG A 292 -14.76 -4.72 -8.14
N ILE A 293 -13.48 -4.39 -7.96
CA ILE A 293 -13.02 -3.01 -7.80
C ILE A 293 -13.50 -2.16 -8.99
N HIS A 294 -13.32 -2.64 -10.22
CA HIS A 294 -13.77 -1.92 -11.41
C HIS A 294 -15.30 -1.78 -11.50
N ARG A 295 -16.04 -2.78 -11.07
CA ARG A 295 -17.53 -2.75 -11.13
C ARG A 295 -18.13 -1.78 -10.12
N GLU A 296 -17.52 -1.66 -8.95
CA GLU A 296 -18.11 -0.91 -7.84
C GLU A 296 -17.59 0.53 -7.74
N LEU A 297 -16.43 0.82 -8.32
CA LEU A 297 -15.84 2.16 -8.28
C LEU A 297 -15.96 2.94 -9.61
N LYS A 298 -16.40 2.31 -10.67
CA LYS A 298 -16.81 3.00 -11.92
C LYS A 298 -18.28 3.36 -11.86
#